data_0d340161f078ca770fc6f95273353cba
#
_entry.id   0d340161f078ca770fc6f95273353cba
#
_cell.length_a   1.000
_cell.length_b   1.000
_cell.length_c   1.000
_cell.angle_alpha   90.00
_cell.angle_beta   90.00
_cell.angle_gamma   90.00
#
_symmetry.space_group_name_H-M   'P 1'
#
loop_
_entity.id
_entity.type
_entity.pdbx_description
1 polymer ?
#
loop_
_entity_poly.entity_id
_entity_poly.type
_entity_poly.pdbx_seq_one_letter_code
_entity_poly.pdbx_strand_id
1 'polypeptide(L)'
;MNITKVISTTIERGRRIIKVLRYGKSDIQTSYETAPFGVDSSPIKDMRAIYSPTAERGKSVIVGYINENQIAEDGEVRLFSVDSNGDLKAYTHLKKNGTIEINGSADNMVRYSKLEVAFNQLKADFNLHVSTFNAHFHDVATATAVTPGVPGISTPTKTPSTTSIANISPSKIDDVKTN
;
A
#
# COMPACT_ATOMS: atom_id res chain seq x y z
N MET A 1 18.89 -31.74 13.89
CA MET A 1 18.63 -30.46 13.24
C MET A 1 19.94 -29.99 12.61
N ASN A 2 19.92 -29.60 11.33
CA ASN A 2 21.13 -29.23 10.60
C ASN A 2 20.89 -27.92 9.83
N ILE A 3 21.94 -27.11 9.69
CA ILE A 3 21.91 -25.96 8.78
C ILE A 3 22.29 -26.47 7.39
N THR A 4 21.47 -26.17 6.42
CA THR A 4 21.56 -26.65 5.04
C THR A 4 21.50 -25.46 4.07
N LYS A 5 21.82 -25.71 2.81
CA LYS A 5 21.78 -24.69 1.76
C LYS A 5 20.67 -25.03 0.75
N VAL A 6 19.79 -24.07 0.46
CA VAL A 6 18.71 -24.23 -0.53
C VAL A 6 19.28 -24.34 -1.93
N ILE A 7 18.86 -25.36 -2.68
CA ILE A 7 19.21 -25.54 -4.09
C ILE A 7 18.08 -25.06 -4.99
N SER A 8 16.85 -25.52 -4.71
CA SER A 8 15.67 -25.19 -5.49
C SER A 8 14.40 -25.41 -4.68
N THR A 9 13.33 -24.76 -5.11
CA THR A 9 11.98 -24.92 -4.59
C THR A 9 11.02 -25.32 -5.70
N THR A 10 10.03 -26.14 -5.39
CA THR A 10 8.91 -26.51 -6.27
C THR A 10 7.63 -26.59 -5.47
N ILE A 11 6.49 -26.51 -6.14
CA ILE A 11 5.18 -26.76 -5.53
C ILE A 11 4.60 -28.03 -6.13
N GLU A 12 4.29 -28.99 -5.27
CA GLU A 12 3.65 -30.24 -5.65
C GLU A 12 2.39 -30.44 -4.82
N ARG A 13 1.24 -30.57 -5.49
CA ARG A 13 -0.07 -30.78 -4.85
C ARG A 13 -0.37 -29.75 -3.73
N GLY A 14 -0.01 -28.49 -3.97
CA GLY A 14 -0.23 -27.39 -3.01
C GLY A 14 0.75 -27.37 -1.83
N ARG A 15 1.80 -28.18 -1.85
CA ARG A 15 2.84 -28.20 -0.81
C ARG A 15 4.15 -27.71 -1.41
N ARG A 16 4.85 -26.84 -0.69
CA ARG A 16 6.19 -26.40 -1.09
C ARG A 16 7.21 -27.46 -0.73
N ILE A 17 7.99 -27.87 -1.72
CA ILE A 17 9.07 -28.84 -1.61
C ILE A 17 10.39 -28.14 -1.87
N ILE A 18 11.34 -28.35 -0.99
CA ILE A 18 12.63 -27.70 -1.01
C ILE A 18 13.73 -28.74 -1.13
N LYS A 19 14.59 -28.58 -2.12
CA LYS A 19 15.83 -29.35 -2.23
C LYS A 19 16.95 -28.60 -1.56
N VAL A 20 17.66 -29.27 -0.63
CA VAL A 20 18.76 -28.70 0.14
C VAL A 20 20.02 -29.57 0.07
N LEU A 21 21.18 -28.94 0.20
CA LEU A 21 22.46 -29.60 0.47
C LEU A 21 22.66 -29.72 1.97
N ARG A 22 22.81 -30.94 2.48
CA ARG A 22 22.98 -31.19 3.91
C ARG A 22 24.46 -31.27 4.34
N TYR A 23 25.22 -32.22 3.80
CA TYR A 23 26.63 -32.45 4.22
C TYR A 23 27.64 -32.35 3.07
N GLY A 24 27.32 -31.67 2.00
CA GLY A 24 28.22 -31.49 0.84
C GLY A 24 27.53 -31.70 -0.48
N LYS A 25 28.28 -31.57 -1.56
CA LYS A 25 27.74 -31.52 -2.94
C LYS A 25 26.92 -32.75 -3.37
N SER A 26 27.09 -33.89 -2.73
CA SER A 26 26.40 -35.13 -3.08
C SER A 26 25.21 -35.47 -2.17
N ASP A 27 25.03 -34.77 -1.06
CA ASP A 27 23.96 -35.06 -0.08
C ASP A 27 22.77 -34.14 -0.29
N ILE A 28 22.05 -34.36 -1.36
CA ILE A 28 20.83 -33.61 -1.70
C ILE A 28 19.64 -34.26 -0.98
N GLN A 29 18.92 -33.49 -0.18
CA GLN A 29 17.72 -33.91 0.51
C GLN A 29 16.51 -33.14 -0.02
N THR A 30 15.37 -33.84 -0.10
CA THR A 30 14.08 -33.25 -0.49
C THR A 30 13.22 -33.18 0.77
N SER A 31 12.74 -31.98 1.10
CA SER A 31 12.03 -31.70 2.36
C SER A 31 10.77 -30.88 2.09
N TYR A 32 9.76 -31.02 2.97
CA TYR A 32 8.62 -30.13 2.97
C TYR A 32 8.96 -28.84 3.72
N GLU A 33 8.44 -27.72 3.25
CA GLU A 33 8.47 -26.47 4.03
C GLU A 33 7.39 -26.51 5.10
N THR A 34 7.73 -26.05 6.31
CA THR A 34 6.77 -25.68 7.33
C THR A 34 6.74 -24.18 7.46
N ALA A 35 5.56 -23.59 7.46
CA ALA A 35 5.35 -22.16 7.66
C ALA A 35 4.24 -21.96 8.68
N PRO A 36 4.16 -20.79 9.35
CA PRO A 36 2.99 -20.44 10.14
C PRO A 36 1.73 -20.46 9.26
N PHE A 37 0.60 -20.89 9.83
CA PHE A 37 -0.66 -20.91 9.09
C PHE A 37 -0.98 -19.51 8.54
N GLY A 38 -1.34 -19.44 7.27
CA GLY A 38 -1.65 -18.18 6.58
C GLY A 38 -0.44 -17.40 6.04
N VAL A 39 0.78 -17.94 6.18
CA VAL A 39 2.00 -17.36 5.59
C VAL A 39 2.50 -18.28 4.48
N ASP A 40 2.59 -17.77 3.27
CA ASP A 40 3.24 -18.43 2.13
C ASP A 40 4.51 -17.65 1.78
N SER A 41 5.66 -18.31 1.84
CA SER A 41 6.95 -17.74 1.50
C SER A 41 7.74 -18.70 0.62
N SER A 42 8.64 -18.19 -0.19
CA SER A 42 9.52 -18.99 -1.01
C SER A 42 10.98 -18.57 -0.79
N PRO A 43 11.85 -19.47 -0.31
CA PRO A 43 13.25 -19.12 -0.15
C PRO A 43 13.92 -18.91 -1.50
N ILE A 44 14.89 -18.03 -1.53
CA ILE A 44 15.77 -17.88 -2.69
C ILE A 44 16.85 -18.99 -2.69
N LYS A 45 17.39 -19.25 -3.87
CA LYS A 45 18.52 -20.17 -4.00
C LYS A 45 19.70 -19.67 -3.13
N ASP A 46 20.45 -20.62 -2.60
CA ASP A 46 21.62 -20.41 -1.74
C ASP A 46 21.32 -19.92 -0.32
N MET A 47 20.06 -19.63 0.02
CA MET A 47 19.66 -19.29 1.37
C MET A 47 19.95 -20.44 2.35
N ARG A 48 20.33 -20.13 3.60
CA ARG A 48 20.53 -21.11 4.64
C ARG A 48 19.19 -21.51 5.27
N ALA A 49 18.94 -22.82 5.34
CA ALA A 49 17.71 -23.39 5.89
C ALA A 49 18.00 -24.31 7.06
N ILE A 50 17.08 -24.36 8.00
CA ILE A 50 17.11 -25.28 9.14
C ILE A 50 16.36 -26.54 8.75
N TYR A 51 17.10 -27.63 8.55
CA TYR A 51 16.58 -28.94 8.20
C TYR A 51 16.39 -29.81 9.45
N SER A 52 15.25 -30.50 9.52
CA SER A 52 14.96 -31.48 10.58
C SER A 52 14.34 -32.73 9.98
N PRO A 53 14.82 -33.94 10.36
CA PRO A 53 14.07 -35.16 10.13
C PRO A 53 12.77 -35.15 10.94
N THR A 54 11.77 -35.87 10.45
CA THR A 54 10.52 -36.11 11.19
C THR A 54 10.49 -37.49 11.79
N ALA A 55 9.50 -37.79 12.64
CA ALA A 55 9.28 -39.14 13.17
C ALA A 55 8.87 -40.14 12.04
N GLU A 56 8.39 -39.64 10.91
CA GLU A 56 8.01 -40.48 9.77
C GLU A 56 9.26 -40.79 8.93
N ARG A 57 9.54 -42.11 8.79
CA ARG A 57 10.73 -42.58 8.09
C ARG A 57 10.80 -41.99 6.65
N GLY A 58 11.95 -41.44 6.30
CA GLY A 58 12.21 -40.88 4.96
C GLY A 58 11.59 -39.51 4.71
N LYS A 59 10.92 -38.90 5.70
CA LYS A 59 10.40 -37.54 5.60
C LYS A 59 11.18 -36.55 6.42
N SER A 60 11.33 -35.36 5.90
CA SER A 60 12.03 -34.26 6.53
C SER A 60 11.33 -32.93 6.23
N VAL A 61 11.61 -31.95 7.06
CA VAL A 61 11.01 -30.62 6.96
C VAL A 61 12.08 -29.54 7.06
N ILE A 62 11.79 -28.41 6.40
CA ILE A 62 12.49 -27.14 6.63
C ILE A 62 11.67 -26.37 7.65
N VAL A 63 12.27 -26.08 8.81
CA VAL A 63 11.59 -25.42 9.93
C VAL A 63 11.67 -23.89 9.83
N GLY A 64 12.63 -23.39 9.09
CA GLY A 64 12.83 -21.95 8.89
C GLY A 64 14.10 -21.66 8.12
N TYR A 65 14.33 -20.38 7.91
CA TYR A 65 15.49 -19.87 7.17
C TYR A 65 16.31 -18.93 8.04
N ILE A 66 17.63 -18.90 7.82
CA ILE A 66 18.50 -17.89 8.41
C ILE A 66 18.41 -16.66 7.54
N ASN A 67 17.79 -15.63 8.09
CA ASN A 67 17.49 -14.41 7.38
C ASN A 67 18.59 -13.36 7.64
N GLU A 68 19.17 -12.81 6.58
CA GLU A 68 20.26 -11.82 6.63
C GLU A 68 19.75 -10.36 6.57
N ASN A 69 18.45 -10.14 6.38
CA ASN A 69 17.83 -8.81 6.27
C ASN A 69 17.05 -8.40 7.53
N GLN A 70 17.44 -8.87 8.70
CA GLN A 70 16.78 -8.54 9.95
C GLN A 70 17.24 -7.18 10.47
N ILE A 71 16.28 -6.24 10.60
CA ILE A 71 16.51 -4.89 11.12
C ILE A 71 15.48 -4.48 12.19
N ALA A 72 14.49 -5.36 12.47
CA ALA A 72 13.49 -5.09 13.51
C ALA A 72 14.17 -5.09 14.87
N GLU A 73 13.86 -4.09 15.68
CA GLU A 73 14.31 -3.97 17.06
C GLU A 73 13.43 -4.79 18.00
N ASP A 74 13.80 -4.83 19.29
CA ASP A 74 13.03 -5.54 20.30
C ASP A 74 11.58 -5.02 20.37
N GLY A 75 10.61 -5.93 20.24
CA GLY A 75 9.19 -5.63 20.25
C GLY A 75 8.62 -5.23 18.88
N GLU A 76 9.40 -5.25 17.81
CA GLU A 76 8.95 -4.93 16.44
C GLU A 76 8.75 -6.19 15.61
N VAL A 77 7.89 -6.08 14.58
CA VAL A 77 7.67 -7.15 13.61
C VAL A 77 7.79 -6.59 12.20
N ARG A 78 8.57 -7.25 11.35
CA ARG A 78 8.72 -6.88 9.95
C ARG A 78 8.48 -8.08 9.04
N LEU A 79 7.57 -7.90 8.08
CA LEU A 79 7.38 -8.82 6.94
C LEU A 79 8.00 -8.17 5.71
N PHE A 80 8.78 -8.92 4.93
CA PHE A 80 9.46 -8.36 3.78
C PHE A 80 9.64 -9.39 2.67
N SER A 81 9.89 -8.89 1.46
CA SER A 81 10.26 -9.66 0.30
C SER A 81 11.60 -9.20 -0.26
N VAL A 82 12.30 -10.12 -0.88
CA VAL A 82 13.58 -9.88 -1.57
C VAL A 82 13.51 -10.40 -2.99
N ASP A 83 14.40 -9.92 -3.86
CA ASP A 83 14.58 -10.49 -5.19
C ASP A 83 15.49 -11.74 -5.17
N SER A 84 15.80 -12.27 -6.36
CA SER A 84 16.66 -13.45 -6.50
C SER A 84 18.10 -13.25 -6.02
N ASN A 85 18.56 -12.01 -5.86
CA ASN A 85 19.88 -11.66 -5.34
C ASN A 85 19.89 -11.45 -3.82
N GLY A 86 18.71 -11.43 -3.18
CA GLY A 86 18.55 -11.14 -1.75
C GLY A 86 18.34 -9.67 -1.44
N ASP A 87 18.21 -8.80 -2.46
CA ASP A 87 17.95 -7.37 -2.25
C ASP A 87 16.50 -7.12 -1.85
N LEU A 88 16.32 -6.30 -0.82
CA LEU A 88 15.01 -5.93 -0.31
C LEU A 88 14.17 -5.23 -1.38
N LYS A 89 12.92 -5.66 -1.56
CA LYS A 89 11.97 -5.07 -2.53
C LYS A 89 10.75 -4.45 -1.88
N ALA A 90 10.15 -5.12 -0.93
CA ALA A 90 8.97 -4.61 -0.25
C ALA A 90 8.94 -5.07 1.20
N TYR A 91 8.35 -4.25 2.08
CA TYR A 91 8.15 -4.62 3.48
C TYR A 91 6.96 -3.91 4.14
N THR A 92 6.45 -4.54 5.18
CA THR A 92 5.60 -3.92 6.19
C THR A 92 6.28 -4.07 7.54
N HIS A 93 6.45 -2.96 8.26
CA HIS A 93 7.14 -2.92 9.54
C HIS A 93 6.22 -2.34 10.62
N LEU A 94 5.92 -3.15 11.61
CA LEU A 94 5.17 -2.76 12.81
C LEU A 94 6.17 -2.32 13.86
N LYS A 95 6.26 -1.03 14.12
CA LYS A 95 7.24 -0.44 15.04
C LYS A 95 6.72 -0.38 16.47
N LYS A 96 7.62 -0.46 17.44
CA LYS A 96 7.31 -0.39 18.88
C LYS A 96 6.65 0.94 19.32
N ASN A 97 6.78 2.00 18.53
CA ASN A 97 6.12 3.29 18.77
C ASN A 97 4.69 3.38 18.23
N GLY A 98 4.14 2.25 17.70
CA GLY A 98 2.81 2.20 17.12
C GLY A 98 2.72 2.63 15.65
N THR A 99 3.86 2.92 15.00
CA THR A 99 3.89 3.26 13.57
C THR A 99 3.87 2.00 12.72
N ILE A 100 3.14 2.01 11.62
CA ILE A 100 3.17 0.99 10.57
C ILE A 100 3.82 1.61 9.33
N GLU A 101 4.97 1.09 8.93
CA GLU A 101 5.66 1.51 7.71
C GLU A 101 5.40 0.52 6.58
N ILE A 102 5.06 1.03 5.40
CA ILE A 102 4.91 0.24 4.18
C ILE A 102 5.89 0.81 3.15
N ASN A 103 6.93 0.04 2.82
CA ASN A 103 8.01 0.42 1.89
C ASN A 103 8.75 1.72 2.23
N GLY A 104 8.74 2.15 3.49
CA GLY A 104 9.45 3.33 3.94
C GLY A 104 8.66 4.23 4.87
N SER A 105 9.29 5.31 5.27
CA SER A 105 8.75 6.33 6.18
C SER A 105 8.64 7.72 5.51
N ALA A 106 8.82 7.80 4.18
CA ALA A 106 8.87 9.08 3.47
C ALA A 106 7.49 9.74 3.37
N ASP A 107 6.43 8.93 3.20
CA ASP A 107 5.06 9.41 3.09
C ASP A 107 4.15 8.77 4.13
N ASN A 108 3.14 9.53 4.56
CA ASN A 108 2.13 9.06 5.49
C ASN A 108 0.92 8.47 4.75
N MET A 109 0.38 7.39 5.25
CA MET A 109 -0.92 6.89 4.80
C MET A 109 -2.02 7.88 5.22
N VAL A 110 -2.86 8.27 4.26
CA VAL A 110 -3.97 9.18 4.53
C VAL A 110 -5.12 8.42 5.18
N ARG A 111 -5.57 8.89 6.34
CA ARG A 111 -6.79 8.38 6.98
C ARG A 111 -8.00 8.92 6.22
N TYR A 112 -8.77 8.02 5.60
CA TYR A 112 -9.92 8.38 4.79
C TYR A 112 -10.88 9.37 5.49
N SER A 113 -11.24 9.10 6.75
CA SER A 113 -12.18 9.96 7.51
C SER A 113 -11.68 11.40 7.68
N LYS A 114 -10.37 11.60 7.86
CA LYS A 114 -9.79 12.94 7.97
C LYS A 114 -9.74 13.65 6.61
N LEU A 115 -9.38 12.92 5.56
CA LEU A 115 -9.38 13.44 4.20
C LEU A 115 -10.79 13.82 3.75
N GLU A 116 -11.79 12.99 4.06
CA GLU A 116 -13.19 13.23 3.71
C GLU A 116 -13.72 14.54 4.35
N VAL A 117 -13.43 14.76 5.64
CA VAL A 117 -13.80 16.01 6.33
C VAL A 117 -13.16 17.22 5.66
N ALA A 118 -11.85 17.18 5.41
CA ALA A 118 -11.13 18.28 4.77
C ALA A 118 -11.62 18.54 3.34
N PHE A 119 -11.87 17.50 2.58
CA PHE A 119 -12.40 17.62 1.22
C PHE A 119 -13.82 18.18 1.18
N ASN A 120 -14.70 17.75 2.10
CA ASN A 120 -16.05 18.27 2.17
C ASN A 120 -16.06 19.73 2.61
N GLN A 121 -15.15 20.16 3.48
CA GLN A 121 -14.97 21.57 3.85
C GLN A 121 -14.54 22.38 2.62
N LEU A 122 -13.51 21.94 1.89
CA LEU A 122 -13.06 22.59 0.66
C LEU A 122 -14.20 22.74 -0.36
N LYS A 123 -14.99 21.67 -0.52
CA LYS A 123 -16.17 21.68 -1.40
C LYS A 123 -17.20 22.72 -0.97
N ALA A 124 -17.48 22.83 0.34
CA ALA A 124 -18.41 23.81 0.88
C ALA A 124 -17.92 25.24 0.64
N ASP A 125 -16.63 25.51 0.93
CA ASP A 125 -16.01 26.82 0.72
C ASP A 125 -16.02 27.24 -0.76
N PHE A 126 -15.70 26.28 -1.65
CA PHE A 126 -15.77 26.52 -3.09
C PHE A 126 -17.19 26.83 -3.56
N ASN A 127 -18.20 26.08 -3.09
CA ASN A 127 -19.60 26.31 -3.44
C ASN A 127 -20.12 27.66 -2.92
N LEU A 128 -19.67 28.07 -1.72
CA LEU A 128 -19.95 29.40 -1.18
C LEU A 128 -19.32 30.48 -2.06
N HIS A 129 -18.06 30.30 -2.48
CA HIS A 129 -17.40 31.24 -3.40
C HIS A 129 -18.16 31.34 -4.74
N VAL A 130 -18.57 30.22 -5.32
CA VAL A 130 -19.38 30.20 -6.56
C VAL A 130 -20.70 30.96 -6.36
N SER A 131 -21.37 30.74 -5.24
CA SER A 131 -22.62 31.45 -4.90
C SER A 131 -22.40 32.95 -4.79
N THR A 132 -21.36 33.38 -4.07
CA THR A 132 -20.98 34.79 -3.92
C THR A 132 -20.62 35.43 -5.24
N PHE A 133 -19.84 34.72 -6.07
CA PHE A 133 -19.49 35.17 -7.42
C PHE A 133 -20.73 35.32 -8.32
N ASN A 134 -21.67 34.38 -8.25
CA ASN A 134 -22.91 34.42 -9.02
C ASN A 134 -23.85 35.56 -8.57
N ALA A 135 -23.80 35.89 -7.27
CA ALA A 135 -24.58 37.01 -6.69
C ALA A 135 -23.92 38.38 -6.86
N HIS A 136 -22.66 38.43 -7.32
CA HIS A 136 -21.93 39.67 -7.49
C HIS A 136 -22.47 40.45 -8.71
N PHE A 137 -23.04 41.62 -8.46
CA PHE A 137 -23.50 42.53 -9.45
C PHE A 137 -22.61 43.77 -9.48
N HIS A 138 -22.21 44.19 -10.65
CA HIS A 138 -21.67 45.53 -10.83
C HIS A 138 -22.86 46.47 -11.05
N ASP A 139 -23.10 47.46 -10.19
CA ASP A 139 -23.96 48.58 -10.46
C ASP A 139 -23.32 49.38 -11.62
N VAL A 140 -23.70 49.02 -12.84
CA VAL A 140 -23.46 49.92 -13.97
C VAL A 140 -24.46 51.06 -13.80
N ALA A 141 -23.96 52.23 -13.39
CA ALA A 141 -24.77 53.44 -13.39
C ALA A 141 -25.45 53.54 -14.76
N THR A 142 -26.75 53.31 -14.81
CA THR A 142 -27.54 53.47 -16.01
C THR A 142 -27.50 54.97 -16.37
N ALA A 143 -26.72 55.32 -17.37
CA ALA A 143 -26.80 56.64 -17.96
C ALA A 143 -28.22 56.79 -18.51
N THR A 144 -29.00 57.61 -17.84
CA THR A 144 -30.42 57.85 -18.13
C THR A 144 -30.65 58.69 -19.38
N ALA A 145 -29.69 58.80 -20.28
CA ALA A 145 -29.83 59.49 -21.55
C ALA A 145 -29.45 58.56 -22.71
N VAL A 146 -30.42 57.85 -23.24
CA VAL A 146 -30.27 57.19 -24.52
C VAL A 146 -30.44 58.27 -25.59
N THR A 147 -29.33 58.79 -26.10
CA THR A 147 -29.33 59.59 -27.32
C THR A 147 -29.65 58.65 -28.48
N PRO A 148 -30.66 58.97 -29.32
CA PRO A 148 -30.99 58.13 -30.49
C PRO A 148 -29.76 57.96 -31.36
N GLY A 149 -29.32 56.72 -31.61
CA GLY A 149 -28.19 56.39 -32.46
C GLY A 149 -26.92 55.87 -31.80
N VAL A 150 -26.88 55.79 -30.46
CA VAL A 150 -25.78 55.11 -29.75
C VAL A 150 -26.11 53.62 -29.64
N PRO A 151 -25.22 52.67 -30.06
CA PRO A 151 -25.45 51.27 -29.86
C PRO A 151 -25.66 51.00 -28.38
N GLY A 152 -26.78 50.36 -28.03
CA GLY A 152 -27.09 50.02 -26.64
C GLY A 152 -25.95 49.19 -26.05
N ILE A 153 -25.50 49.53 -24.84
CA ILE A 153 -24.58 48.69 -24.08
C ILE A 153 -25.31 47.40 -23.77
N SER A 154 -24.94 46.30 -24.44
CA SER A 154 -25.45 45.00 -24.09
C SER A 154 -24.95 44.64 -22.69
N THR A 155 -25.85 44.47 -21.75
CA THR A 155 -25.50 43.87 -20.45
C THR A 155 -24.98 42.47 -20.73
N PRO A 156 -23.76 42.13 -20.31
CA PRO A 156 -23.28 40.78 -20.52
C PRO A 156 -24.20 39.79 -19.81
N THR A 157 -24.73 38.84 -20.56
CA THR A 157 -25.56 37.77 -19.99
C THR A 157 -24.63 36.90 -19.13
N LYS A 158 -24.80 36.98 -17.79
CA LYS A 158 -24.04 36.18 -16.87
C LYS A 158 -24.56 34.76 -16.91
N THR A 159 -23.72 33.81 -17.32
CA THR A 159 -24.00 32.39 -17.14
C THR A 159 -23.54 32.00 -15.74
N PRO A 160 -24.42 31.55 -14.83
CA PRO A 160 -24.02 31.15 -13.52
C PRO A 160 -23.06 29.95 -13.55
N SER A 161 -22.05 29.95 -12.72
CA SER A 161 -21.21 28.79 -12.51
C SER A 161 -21.99 27.71 -11.75
N THR A 162 -21.74 26.45 -12.09
CA THR A 162 -22.36 25.32 -11.37
C THR A 162 -21.58 24.99 -10.09
N THR A 163 -22.31 24.56 -9.05
CA THR A 163 -21.68 24.10 -7.81
C THR A 163 -21.03 22.73 -8.00
N SER A 164 -20.01 22.42 -7.19
CA SER A 164 -19.33 21.14 -7.21
C SER A 164 -20.23 20.02 -6.62
N ILE A 165 -20.35 18.93 -7.35
CA ILE A 165 -20.95 17.67 -6.88
C ILE A 165 -19.88 16.63 -6.52
N ALA A 166 -18.59 17.02 -6.47
CA ALA A 166 -17.50 16.10 -6.18
C ALA A 166 -17.73 15.33 -4.87
N ASN A 167 -17.41 14.08 -4.91
CA ASN A 167 -17.56 13.15 -3.79
C ASN A 167 -16.38 12.17 -3.78
N ILE A 168 -15.70 12.03 -2.64
CA ILE A 168 -14.60 11.08 -2.47
C ILE A 168 -15.03 9.74 -1.88
N SER A 169 -16.29 9.59 -1.46
CA SER A 169 -16.78 8.33 -0.86
C SER A 169 -16.53 7.08 -1.73
N PRO A 170 -16.61 7.15 -3.09
CA PRO A 170 -16.27 6.00 -3.93
C PRO A 170 -14.79 5.58 -3.86
N SER A 171 -13.91 6.45 -3.36
CA SER A 171 -12.47 6.15 -3.21
C SER A 171 -12.15 5.44 -1.89
N LYS A 172 -13.14 5.21 -1.05
CA LYS A 172 -12.97 4.53 0.23
C LYS A 172 -12.69 3.04 0.03
N ILE A 173 -11.64 2.55 0.68
CA ILE A 173 -11.35 1.11 0.81
C ILE A 173 -11.94 0.65 2.14
N ASP A 174 -13.03 -0.11 2.10
CA ASP A 174 -13.75 -0.52 3.31
C ASP A 174 -13.06 -1.61 4.11
N ASP A 175 -12.21 -2.42 3.45
CA ASP A 175 -11.58 -3.60 4.05
C ASP A 175 -10.28 -3.28 4.81
N VAL A 176 -9.73 -2.07 4.65
CA VAL A 176 -8.54 -1.61 5.38
C VAL A 176 -8.95 -0.55 6.39
N LYS A 177 -8.89 -0.91 7.67
CA LYS A 177 -9.21 -0.01 8.79
C LYS A 177 -7.95 0.39 9.53
N THR A 178 -7.87 1.67 9.91
CA THR A 178 -6.87 2.20 10.83
C THR A 178 -7.58 2.82 12.02
N ASN A 179 -7.05 2.58 13.23
CA ASN A 179 -7.55 3.21 14.45
C ASN A 179 -7.15 4.68 14.53
#